data_4b75b2e8fcd6c9be9a2424c825b9e76b
#
_entry.id   4b75b2e8fcd6c9be9a2424c825b9e76b
#
_cell.length_a   1.000
_cell.length_b   1.000
_cell.length_c   1.000
_cell.angle_alpha   90.00
_cell.angle_beta   90.00
_cell.angle_gamma   90.00
#
_symmetry.space_group_name_H-M   'P 1'
#
loop_
_entity.id
_entity.type
_entity.pdbx_description
1 polymer ?
#
loop_
_entity_poly.entity_id
_entity_poly.type
_entity_poly.pdbx_seq_one_letter_code
_entity_poly.pdbx_strand_id
1 'polypeptide(L)'
;MVSGYVQSHRSTEALALLQDMLNAGVKPNEVTLTGLLPVCGLIDSAYTGKEIHGLAYRLELFANVFVASALIDMYSRCGSVEDAWNVFSSIPFKNVASWNAMIGCYGKHGRVENAIKLFEKMQYEGVLPNEVTLTSLLSACSHGGLVEKGLKIFWSMEESYGIRARKEHYACVIDLLCRVGRLEEAYYIVKDMAIEVTDSIIGAFFSGCKVYARRDLAEKMAKDILQMDLKKPEGLVALSNIYAAEGEWENVENVRNMMKHKGFNKMPGSSWL
;
A
#
# COMPACT_ATOMS: atom_id res chain seq x y z
N MET A 1 16.40 8.81 18.86
CA MET A 1 17.44 9.04 17.83
C MET A 1 17.31 8.08 16.66
N VAL A 2 17.29 6.76 16.84
CA VAL A 2 17.12 5.77 15.75
C VAL A 2 15.94 6.11 14.83
N SER A 3 14.73 6.28 15.40
CA SER A 3 13.53 6.62 14.63
C SER A 3 13.67 7.92 13.81
N GLY A 4 14.42 8.90 14.32
CA GLY A 4 14.68 10.15 13.60
C GLY A 4 15.55 9.96 12.36
N TYR A 5 16.58 9.13 12.43
CA TYR A 5 17.42 8.79 11.26
C TYR A 5 16.62 8.00 10.23
N VAL A 6 15.79 7.04 10.65
CA VAL A 6 14.95 6.26 9.75
C VAL A 6 13.94 7.14 9.02
N GLN A 7 13.26 8.05 9.74
CA GLN A 7 12.31 9.01 9.13
C GLN A 7 12.98 9.99 8.16
N SER A 8 14.26 10.30 8.39
CA SER A 8 15.05 11.16 7.50
C SER A 8 15.74 10.40 6.35
N HIS A 9 15.37 9.13 6.13
CA HIS A 9 15.99 8.25 5.12
C HIS A 9 17.51 8.05 5.25
N ARG A 10 18.06 8.25 6.46
CA ARG A 10 19.48 8.10 6.78
C ARG A 10 19.73 6.68 7.34
N SER A 11 19.63 5.70 6.45
CA SER A 11 19.68 4.27 6.82
C SER A 11 21.01 3.82 7.40
N THR A 12 22.12 4.32 6.85
CA THR A 12 23.49 4.00 7.30
C THR A 12 23.77 4.50 8.70
N GLU A 13 23.33 5.71 9.00
CA GLU A 13 23.51 6.31 10.32
C GLU A 13 22.63 5.66 11.38
N ALA A 14 21.42 5.21 10.99
CA ALA A 14 20.56 4.45 11.89
C ALA A 14 21.21 3.12 12.31
N LEU A 15 21.86 2.41 11.37
CA LEU A 15 22.56 1.15 11.64
C LEU A 15 23.86 1.39 12.41
N ALA A 16 24.61 2.45 12.11
CA ALA A 16 25.82 2.83 12.87
C ALA A 16 25.47 3.12 14.33
N LEU A 17 24.35 3.81 14.59
CA LEU A 17 23.92 4.08 15.96
C LEU A 17 23.59 2.78 16.72
N LEU A 18 23.05 1.75 16.07
CA LEU A 18 22.87 0.44 16.70
C LEU A 18 24.24 -0.16 17.13
N GLN A 19 25.24 -0.07 16.24
CA GLN A 19 26.57 -0.57 16.53
C GLN A 19 27.22 0.20 17.69
N ASP A 20 27.05 1.53 17.74
CA ASP A 20 27.55 2.37 18.82
C ASP A 20 26.86 2.01 20.17
N MET A 21 25.55 1.76 20.15
CA MET A 21 24.82 1.28 21.34
C MET A 21 25.41 -0.02 21.86
N LEU A 22 25.65 -0.99 20.98
CA LEU A 22 26.21 -2.29 21.35
C LEU A 22 27.64 -2.16 21.88
N ASN A 23 28.47 -1.35 21.26
CA ASN A 23 29.85 -1.07 21.68
C ASN A 23 29.91 -0.36 23.05
N ALA A 24 28.94 0.50 23.33
CA ALA A 24 28.80 1.19 24.63
C ALA A 24 28.14 0.30 25.72
N GLY A 25 27.84 -0.97 25.44
CA GLY A 25 27.15 -1.86 26.35
C GLY A 25 25.68 -1.51 26.60
N VAL A 26 25.09 -0.62 25.82
CA VAL A 26 23.68 -0.24 25.93
C VAL A 26 22.82 -1.27 25.18
N LYS A 27 21.96 -1.96 25.93
CA LYS A 27 21.09 -2.99 25.33
C LYS A 27 19.97 -2.34 24.49
N PRO A 28 19.83 -2.69 23.18
CA PRO A 28 18.66 -2.32 22.40
C PRO A 28 17.39 -2.92 23.00
N ASN A 29 16.30 -2.17 22.91
CA ASN A 29 14.97 -2.63 23.32
C ASN A 29 14.07 -2.84 22.10
N GLU A 30 12.79 -3.22 22.34
CA GLU A 30 11.80 -3.44 21.30
C GLU A 30 11.61 -2.21 20.39
N VAL A 31 11.63 -1.00 20.97
CA VAL A 31 11.48 0.26 20.20
C VAL A 31 12.68 0.48 19.28
N THR A 32 13.89 0.14 19.74
CA THR A 32 15.10 0.24 18.92
C THR A 32 15.01 -0.72 17.72
N LEU A 33 14.63 -1.98 17.95
CA LEU A 33 14.57 -2.99 16.89
C LEU A 33 13.44 -2.72 15.91
N THR A 34 12.24 -2.40 16.39
CA THR A 34 11.09 -2.07 15.50
C THR A 34 11.36 -0.81 14.67
N GLY A 35 12.13 0.14 15.22
CA GLY A 35 12.54 1.33 14.47
C GLY A 35 13.59 1.06 13.38
N LEU A 36 14.46 0.04 13.58
CA LEU A 36 15.53 -0.28 12.61
C LEU A 36 15.09 -1.25 11.51
N LEU A 37 14.19 -2.19 11.80
CA LEU A 37 13.78 -3.22 10.85
C LEU A 37 13.30 -2.68 9.49
N PRO A 38 12.55 -1.55 9.41
CA PRO A 38 12.17 -0.97 8.13
C PRO A 38 13.36 -0.57 7.25
N VAL A 39 14.51 -0.21 7.85
CA VAL A 39 15.74 0.18 7.14
C VAL A 39 16.24 -0.96 6.24
N CYS A 40 16.18 -2.20 6.71
CA CYS A 40 16.65 -3.36 5.96
C CYS A 40 15.90 -3.52 4.63
N GLY A 41 14.59 -3.24 4.62
CA GLY A 41 13.78 -3.22 3.41
C GLY A 41 14.08 -2.04 2.47
N LEU A 42 14.60 -0.92 3.00
CA LEU A 42 14.99 0.25 2.19
C LEU A 42 16.33 0.04 1.48
N ILE A 43 17.27 -0.67 2.12
CA ILE A 43 18.60 -0.98 1.57
C ILE A 43 18.64 -2.34 0.87
N ASP A 44 17.50 -3.00 0.74
CA ASP A 44 17.34 -4.34 0.16
C ASP A 44 18.33 -5.37 0.73
N SER A 45 18.58 -5.30 2.04
CA SER A 45 19.56 -6.16 2.73
C SER A 45 18.88 -7.17 3.66
N ALA A 46 18.56 -8.34 3.11
CA ALA A 46 18.10 -9.47 3.91
C ALA A 46 19.16 -9.92 4.93
N TYR A 47 20.46 -9.73 4.64
CA TYR A 47 21.55 -10.06 5.55
C TYR A 47 21.48 -9.25 6.84
N THR A 48 21.42 -7.93 6.73
CA THR A 48 21.28 -7.03 7.91
C THR A 48 20.01 -7.34 8.69
N GLY A 49 18.91 -7.67 7.98
CA GLY A 49 17.66 -8.11 8.60
C GLY A 49 17.83 -9.37 9.45
N LYS A 50 18.59 -10.36 8.96
CA LYS A 50 18.91 -11.59 9.70
C LYS A 50 19.81 -11.32 10.93
N GLU A 51 20.75 -10.38 10.84
CA GLU A 51 21.57 -9.98 11.97
C GLU A 51 20.72 -9.35 13.09
N ILE A 52 19.78 -8.44 12.71
CA ILE A 52 18.85 -7.82 13.68
C ILE A 52 17.88 -8.88 14.24
N HIS A 53 17.41 -9.83 13.44
CA HIS A 53 16.60 -10.95 13.92
C HIS A 53 17.38 -11.81 14.93
N GLY A 54 18.63 -12.15 14.63
CA GLY A 54 19.52 -12.86 15.57
C GLY A 54 19.77 -12.07 16.86
N LEU A 55 19.86 -10.73 16.77
CA LEU A 55 19.95 -9.86 17.94
C LEU A 55 18.65 -9.89 18.77
N ALA A 56 17.49 -9.83 18.12
CA ALA A 56 16.19 -9.95 18.80
C ALA A 56 16.09 -11.28 19.58
N TYR A 57 16.63 -12.36 19.02
CA TYR A 57 16.66 -13.65 19.70
C TYR A 57 17.57 -13.63 20.93
N ARG A 58 18.81 -13.09 20.79
CA ARG A 58 19.75 -12.97 21.92
C ARG A 58 19.26 -12.07 23.06
N LEU A 59 18.40 -11.10 22.74
CA LEU A 59 17.79 -10.18 23.70
C LEU A 59 16.44 -10.68 24.25
N GLU A 60 16.03 -11.90 23.89
CA GLU A 60 14.74 -12.50 24.27
C GLU A 60 13.51 -11.69 23.81
N LEU A 61 13.67 -10.84 22.79
CA LEU A 61 12.62 -10.00 22.22
C LEU A 61 11.86 -10.67 21.06
N PHE A 62 12.24 -11.88 20.67
CA PHE A 62 11.63 -12.61 19.56
C PHE A 62 10.14 -12.93 19.80
N ALA A 63 9.73 -13.13 21.07
CA ALA A 63 8.34 -13.37 21.45
C ALA A 63 7.51 -12.08 21.58
N ASN A 64 8.16 -10.90 21.52
CA ASN A 64 7.45 -9.62 21.52
C ASN A 64 6.73 -9.45 20.19
N VAL A 65 5.40 -9.34 20.24
CA VAL A 65 4.54 -9.32 19.06
C VAL A 65 4.79 -8.12 18.13
N PHE A 66 5.27 -6.99 18.67
CA PHE A 66 5.63 -5.81 17.86
C PHE A 66 6.92 -6.05 17.09
N VAL A 67 7.93 -6.64 17.75
CA VAL A 67 9.19 -7.02 17.10
C VAL A 67 8.94 -8.08 16.05
N ALA A 68 8.16 -9.11 16.36
CA ALA A 68 7.80 -10.17 15.41
C ALA A 68 7.04 -9.61 14.18
N SER A 69 6.08 -8.71 14.39
CA SER A 69 5.34 -8.08 13.27
C SER A 69 6.27 -7.23 12.39
N ALA A 70 7.22 -6.51 12.99
CA ALA A 70 8.22 -5.74 12.26
C ALA A 70 9.22 -6.64 11.49
N LEU A 71 9.58 -7.81 12.06
CA LEU A 71 10.39 -8.82 11.37
C LEU A 71 9.64 -9.41 10.17
N ILE A 72 8.34 -9.69 10.29
CA ILE A 72 7.51 -10.17 9.17
C ILE A 72 7.50 -9.13 8.03
N ASP A 73 7.27 -7.83 8.35
CA ASP A 73 7.29 -6.77 7.32
C ASP A 73 8.69 -6.61 6.70
N MET A 74 9.76 -6.68 7.50
CA MET A 74 11.13 -6.64 7.03
C MET A 74 11.41 -7.79 6.04
N TYR A 75 11.12 -9.03 6.40
CA TYR A 75 11.32 -10.17 5.51
C TYR A 75 10.43 -10.08 4.26
N SER A 76 9.20 -9.59 4.40
CA SER A 76 8.32 -9.32 3.27
C SER A 76 8.95 -8.32 2.28
N ARG A 77 9.53 -7.21 2.78
CA ARG A 77 10.22 -6.22 1.93
C ARG A 77 11.46 -6.77 1.25
N CYS A 78 12.18 -7.67 1.91
CA CYS A 78 13.35 -8.36 1.35
C CYS A 78 12.99 -9.57 0.47
N GLY A 79 11.71 -9.80 0.14
CA GLY A 79 11.28 -10.89 -0.74
C GLY A 79 11.27 -12.29 -0.09
N SER A 80 11.58 -12.41 1.20
CA SER A 80 11.72 -13.69 1.91
C SER A 80 10.43 -14.09 2.62
N VAL A 81 9.45 -14.58 1.85
CA VAL A 81 8.12 -14.96 2.35
C VAL A 81 8.19 -16.13 3.34
N GLU A 82 9.10 -17.07 3.11
CA GLU A 82 9.33 -18.24 3.98
C GLU A 82 9.86 -17.83 5.34
N ASP A 83 10.84 -16.90 5.41
CA ASP A 83 11.35 -16.39 6.68
C ASP A 83 10.26 -15.58 7.43
N ALA A 84 9.46 -14.80 6.70
CA ALA A 84 8.29 -14.11 7.28
C ALA A 84 7.28 -15.10 7.89
N TRP A 85 7.00 -16.21 7.20
CA TRP A 85 6.12 -17.27 7.70
C TRP A 85 6.69 -17.96 8.93
N ASN A 86 8.00 -18.23 8.95
CA ASN A 86 8.66 -18.85 10.10
C ASN A 86 8.54 -17.98 11.35
N VAL A 87 8.77 -16.65 11.20
CA VAL A 87 8.54 -15.70 12.30
C VAL A 87 7.09 -15.71 12.74
N PHE A 88 6.13 -15.59 11.79
CA PHE A 88 4.70 -15.61 12.11
C PHE A 88 4.30 -16.87 12.87
N SER A 89 4.78 -18.03 12.41
CA SER A 89 4.45 -19.33 13.02
C SER A 89 4.99 -19.47 14.43
N SER A 90 6.13 -18.84 14.74
CA SER A 90 6.77 -18.89 16.05
C SER A 90 6.10 -17.99 17.11
N ILE A 91 5.22 -17.07 16.72
CA ILE A 91 4.53 -16.20 17.67
C ILE A 91 3.51 -17.03 18.49
N PRO A 92 3.67 -17.12 19.82
CA PRO A 92 2.75 -17.92 20.65
C PRO A 92 1.32 -17.36 20.65
N PHE A 93 1.20 -16.05 20.85
CA PHE A 93 -0.08 -15.34 20.91
C PHE A 93 -0.12 -14.26 19.83
N LYS A 94 -0.80 -14.57 18.74
CA LYS A 94 -0.91 -13.68 17.59
C LYS A 94 -1.96 -12.60 17.83
N ASN A 95 -1.58 -11.33 17.67
CA ASN A 95 -2.53 -10.22 17.67
C ASN A 95 -2.89 -9.81 16.24
N VAL A 96 -3.86 -8.91 16.09
CA VAL A 96 -4.30 -8.41 14.80
C VAL A 96 -3.14 -7.85 13.93
N ALA A 97 -2.12 -7.25 14.55
CA ALA A 97 -0.99 -6.69 13.80
C ALA A 97 -0.13 -7.78 13.16
N SER A 98 0.15 -8.88 13.86
CA SER A 98 0.91 -10.01 13.30
C SER A 98 0.15 -10.72 12.17
N TRP A 99 -1.18 -10.88 12.30
CA TRP A 99 -2.02 -11.40 11.21
C TRP A 99 -1.97 -10.47 9.99
N ASN A 100 -2.16 -9.16 10.20
CA ASN A 100 -2.10 -8.17 9.12
C ASN A 100 -0.76 -8.15 8.40
N ALA A 101 0.34 -8.24 9.14
CA ALA A 101 1.69 -8.27 8.56
C ALA A 101 1.85 -9.49 7.63
N MET A 102 1.38 -10.68 8.05
CA MET A 102 1.52 -11.89 7.24
C MET A 102 0.52 -11.95 6.07
N ILE A 103 -0.73 -11.50 6.27
CA ILE A 103 -1.70 -11.35 5.19
C ILE A 103 -1.18 -10.38 4.13
N GLY A 104 -0.65 -9.23 4.56
CA GLY A 104 -0.03 -8.24 3.67
C GLY A 104 1.21 -8.76 2.96
N CYS A 105 2.04 -9.57 3.64
CA CYS A 105 3.18 -10.26 3.03
C CYS A 105 2.72 -11.15 1.87
N TYR A 106 1.76 -12.04 2.09
CA TYR A 106 1.22 -12.89 1.03
C TYR A 106 0.64 -12.09 -0.13
N GLY A 107 -0.11 -11.00 0.16
CA GLY A 107 -0.68 -10.13 -0.85
C GLY A 107 0.38 -9.47 -1.74
N LYS A 108 1.41 -8.87 -1.15
CA LYS A 108 2.53 -8.22 -1.86
C LYS A 108 3.29 -9.18 -2.79
N HIS A 109 3.34 -10.46 -2.43
CA HIS A 109 4.06 -11.48 -3.18
C HIS A 109 3.17 -12.34 -4.09
N GLY A 110 1.95 -11.89 -4.39
CA GLY A 110 1.03 -12.57 -5.31
C GLY A 110 0.47 -13.90 -4.79
N ARG A 111 0.70 -14.23 -3.50
CA ARG A 111 0.19 -15.47 -2.88
C ARG A 111 -1.23 -15.24 -2.33
N VAL A 112 -2.16 -14.79 -3.19
CA VAL A 112 -3.48 -14.29 -2.79
C VAL A 112 -4.31 -15.36 -2.09
N GLU A 113 -4.28 -16.60 -2.59
CA GLU A 113 -5.01 -17.71 -1.96
C GLU A 113 -4.50 -17.99 -0.53
N ASN A 114 -3.19 -17.82 -0.28
CA ASN A 114 -2.63 -17.94 1.06
C ASN A 114 -3.09 -16.79 1.97
N ALA A 115 -3.18 -15.56 1.44
CA ALA A 115 -3.70 -14.42 2.19
C ALA A 115 -5.16 -14.66 2.63
N ILE A 116 -6.01 -15.17 1.72
CA ILE A 116 -7.41 -15.46 2.00
C ILE A 116 -7.53 -16.58 3.05
N LYS A 117 -6.81 -17.71 2.86
CA LYS A 117 -6.81 -18.81 3.84
C LYS A 117 -6.33 -18.35 5.22
N LEU A 118 -5.33 -17.46 5.23
CA LEU A 118 -4.81 -16.92 6.48
C LEU A 118 -5.84 -16.00 7.17
N PHE A 119 -6.59 -15.23 6.41
CA PHE A 119 -7.69 -14.43 6.93
C PHE A 119 -8.83 -15.28 7.51
N GLU A 120 -9.22 -16.36 6.80
CA GLU A 120 -10.22 -17.31 7.31
C GLU A 120 -9.74 -17.95 8.62
N LYS A 121 -8.44 -18.30 8.70
CA LYS A 121 -7.84 -18.83 9.93
C LYS A 121 -7.83 -17.80 11.06
N MET A 122 -7.53 -16.52 10.78
CA MET A 122 -7.60 -15.42 11.76
C MET A 122 -8.98 -15.34 12.39
N GLN A 123 -10.03 -15.41 11.57
CA GLN A 123 -11.41 -15.40 12.04
C GLN A 123 -11.77 -16.65 12.86
N TYR A 124 -11.32 -17.82 12.41
CA TYR A 124 -11.52 -19.08 13.15
C TYR A 124 -10.87 -19.07 14.53
N GLU A 125 -9.70 -18.43 14.67
CA GLU A 125 -9.01 -18.23 15.95
C GLU A 125 -9.63 -17.10 16.80
N GLY A 126 -10.76 -16.51 16.38
CA GLY A 126 -11.49 -15.48 17.11
C GLY A 126 -10.84 -14.09 17.09
N VAL A 127 -9.84 -13.87 16.22
CA VAL A 127 -9.22 -12.55 16.08
C VAL A 127 -10.02 -11.71 15.11
N LEU A 128 -10.60 -10.62 15.60
CA LEU A 128 -11.43 -9.73 14.78
C LEU A 128 -10.58 -8.95 13.77
N PRO A 129 -10.95 -8.93 12.48
CA PRO A 129 -10.31 -8.10 11.49
C PRO A 129 -10.57 -6.62 11.75
N ASN A 130 -9.64 -5.77 11.31
CA ASN A 130 -9.78 -4.32 11.33
C ASN A 130 -9.62 -3.74 9.92
N GLU A 131 -9.65 -2.40 9.80
CA GLU A 131 -9.52 -1.71 8.52
C GLU A 131 -8.25 -2.12 7.77
N VAL A 132 -7.13 -2.30 8.47
CA VAL A 132 -5.84 -2.71 7.87
C VAL A 132 -5.91 -4.13 7.33
N THR A 133 -6.61 -5.04 8.03
CA THR A 133 -6.83 -6.42 7.55
C THR A 133 -7.55 -6.41 6.21
N LEU A 134 -8.65 -5.66 6.11
CA LEU A 134 -9.47 -5.61 4.89
C LEU A 134 -8.76 -4.89 3.76
N THR A 135 -8.03 -3.80 4.04
CA THR A 135 -7.16 -3.14 3.05
C THR A 135 -6.12 -4.12 2.49
N SER A 136 -5.46 -4.90 3.36
CA SER A 136 -4.46 -5.89 2.93
C SER A 136 -5.04 -6.97 2.03
N LEU A 137 -6.25 -7.45 2.35
CA LEU A 137 -6.96 -8.45 1.53
C LEU A 137 -7.42 -7.87 0.20
N LEU A 138 -8.01 -6.67 0.19
CA LEU A 138 -8.44 -6.00 -1.05
C LEU A 138 -7.25 -5.71 -1.97
N SER A 139 -6.13 -5.26 -1.40
CA SER A 139 -4.88 -5.08 -2.13
C SER A 139 -4.36 -6.41 -2.70
N ALA A 140 -4.41 -7.49 -1.93
CA ALA A 140 -4.06 -8.82 -2.41
C ALA A 140 -4.95 -9.26 -3.58
N CYS A 141 -6.27 -9.06 -3.48
CA CYS A 141 -7.21 -9.34 -4.55
C CYS A 141 -6.92 -8.52 -5.81
N SER A 142 -6.57 -7.23 -5.65
CA SER A 142 -6.21 -6.36 -6.78
C SER A 142 -4.98 -6.89 -7.52
N HIS A 143 -3.91 -7.22 -6.80
CA HIS A 143 -2.68 -7.76 -7.41
C HIS A 143 -2.88 -9.14 -8.04
N GLY A 144 -3.80 -9.94 -7.49
CA GLY A 144 -4.10 -11.27 -8.00
C GLY A 144 -5.24 -11.33 -9.03
N GLY A 145 -5.88 -10.20 -9.34
CA GLY A 145 -7.01 -10.14 -10.29
C GLY A 145 -8.27 -10.89 -9.80
N LEU A 146 -8.42 -11.13 -8.49
CA LEU A 146 -9.56 -11.85 -7.91
C LEU A 146 -10.76 -10.94 -7.68
N VAL A 147 -11.39 -10.50 -8.78
CA VAL A 147 -12.43 -9.45 -8.77
C VAL A 147 -13.60 -9.81 -7.88
N GLU A 148 -14.22 -10.96 -8.12
CA GLU A 148 -15.44 -11.32 -7.40
C GLU A 148 -15.21 -11.49 -5.89
N LYS A 149 -14.04 -12.03 -5.51
CA LYS A 149 -13.65 -12.13 -4.09
C LYS A 149 -13.42 -10.74 -3.48
N GLY A 150 -12.70 -9.85 -4.17
CA GLY A 150 -12.45 -8.49 -3.73
C GLY A 150 -13.75 -7.69 -3.56
N LEU A 151 -14.64 -7.73 -4.54
CA LEU A 151 -15.94 -7.07 -4.47
C LEU A 151 -16.81 -7.64 -3.33
N LYS A 152 -16.84 -8.96 -3.16
CA LYS A 152 -17.56 -9.58 -2.05
C LYS A 152 -17.06 -9.11 -0.68
N ILE A 153 -15.73 -9.06 -0.49
CA ILE A 153 -15.13 -8.54 0.74
C ILE A 153 -15.54 -7.07 0.93
N PHE A 154 -15.40 -6.24 -0.09
CA PHE A 154 -15.69 -4.81 -0.01
C PHE A 154 -17.15 -4.52 0.38
N TRP A 155 -18.11 -5.15 -0.30
CA TRP A 155 -19.53 -4.91 -0.04
C TRP A 155 -20.01 -5.49 1.29
N SER A 156 -19.31 -6.52 1.82
CA SER A 156 -19.65 -7.12 3.12
C SER A 156 -18.98 -6.44 4.32
N MET A 157 -18.11 -5.43 4.11
CA MET A 157 -17.31 -4.82 5.18
C MET A 157 -18.15 -4.29 6.34
N GLU A 158 -19.19 -3.52 6.06
CA GLU A 158 -20.01 -2.88 7.10
C GLU A 158 -20.95 -3.91 7.76
N GLU A 159 -21.58 -4.77 6.96
CA GLU A 159 -22.52 -5.78 7.46
C GLU A 159 -21.83 -6.90 8.26
N SER A 160 -20.70 -7.42 7.74
CA SER A 160 -20.03 -8.58 8.34
C SER A 160 -19.05 -8.20 9.46
N TYR A 161 -18.44 -7.01 9.40
CA TYR A 161 -17.35 -6.61 10.31
C TYR A 161 -17.61 -5.28 11.02
N GLY A 162 -18.69 -4.56 10.72
CA GLY A 162 -18.96 -3.24 11.27
C GLY A 162 -17.95 -2.16 10.82
N ILE A 163 -17.23 -2.41 9.72
CA ILE A 163 -16.15 -1.54 9.25
C ILE A 163 -16.66 -0.77 8.04
N ARG A 164 -16.80 0.55 8.18
CA ARG A 164 -17.13 1.43 7.06
C ARG A 164 -15.97 1.55 6.10
N ALA A 165 -16.28 1.52 4.80
CA ALA A 165 -15.27 1.68 3.77
C ALA A 165 -14.64 3.07 3.83
N ARG A 166 -13.31 3.12 3.81
CA ARG A 166 -12.48 4.34 3.78
C ARG A 166 -11.75 4.44 2.44
N LYS A 167 -11.09 5.58 2.21
CA LYS A 167 -10.38 5.88 0.97
C LYS A 167 -9.39 4.78 0.54
N GLU A 168 -8.74 4.12 1.50
CA GLU A 168 -7.80 3.02 1.23
C GLU A 168 -8.52 1.80 0.63
N HIS A 169 -9.70 1.46 1.15
CA HIS A 169 -10.52 0.35 0.64
C HIS A 169 -11.05 0.64 -0.77
N TYR A 170 -11.58 1.86 -0.98
CA TYR A 170 -12.01 2.30 -2.31
C TYR A 170 -10.85 2.28 -3.32
N ALA A 171 -9.67 2.77 -2.93
CA ALA A 171 -8.50 2.74 -3.80
C ALA A 171 -8.13 1.32 -4.25
N CYS A 172 -8.17 0.34 -3.34
CA CYS A 172 -7.89 -1.06 -3.68
C CYS A 172 -8.93 -1.65 -4.64
N VAL A 173 -10.22 -1.35 -4.45
CA VAL A 173 -11.29 -1.87 -5.31
C VAL A 173 -11.27 -1.22 -6.69
N ILE A 174 -11.02 0.08 -6.75
CA ILE A 174 -10.89 0.80 -8.01
C ILE A 174 -9.66 0.31 -8.79
N ASP A 175 -8.51 0.14 -8.13
CA ASP A 175 -7.31 -0.46 -8.74
C ASP A 175 -7.58 -1.87 -9.26
N LEU A 176 -8.28 -2.71 -8.47
CA LEU A 176 -8.72 -4.05 -8.87
C LEU A 176 -9.53 -4.03 -10.17
N LEU A 177 -10.58 -3.23 -10.23
CA LEU A 177 -11.46 -3.13 -11.38
C LEU A 177 -10.73 -2.56 -12.60
N CYS A 178 -9.88 -1.55 -12.39
CA CYS A 178 -9.09 -0.93 -13.47
C CYS A 178 -8.05 -1.88 -14.06
N ARG A 179 -7.42 -2.73 -13.26
CA ARG A 179 -6.46 -3.74 -13.73
C ARG A 179 -7.08 -4.79 -14.63
N VAL A 180 -8.35 -5.12 -14.45
CA VAL A 180 -9.07 -6.14 -15.24
C VAL A 180 -9.96 -5.52 -16.34
N GLY A 181 -9.94 -4.20 -16.50
CA GLY A 181 -10.70 -3.51 -17.55
C GLY A 181 -12.18 -3.27 -17.25
N ARG A 182 -12.66 -3.50 -16.01
CA ARG A 182 -14.06 -3.20 -15.60
C ARG A 182 -14.21 -1.71 -15.25
N LEU A 183 -13.88 -0.84 -16.19
CA LEU A 183 -13.72 0.61 -15.98
C LEU A 183 -15.04 1.33 -15.73
N GLU A 184 -16.15 0.87 -16.32
CA GLU A 184 -17.48 1.42 -16.05
C GLU A 184 -17.87 1.24 -14.60
N GLU A 185 -17.64 0.06 -14.04
CA GLU A 185 -17.94 -0.22 -12.63
C GLU A 185 -17.05 0.62 -11.71
N ALA A 186 -15.76 0.72 -12.03
CA ALA A 186 -14.84 1.59 -11.30
C ALA A 186 -15.33 3.05 -11.31
N TYR A 187 -15.77 3.55 -12.49
CA TYR A 187 -16.32 4.90 -12.63
C TYR A 187 -17.55 5.12 -11.75
N TYR A 188 -18.50 4.19 -11.73
CA TYR A 188 -19.70 4.32 -10.92
C TYR A 188 -19.37 4.27 -9.41
N ILE A 189 -18.44 3.41 -8.99
CA ILE A 189 -17.99 3.38 -7.58
C ILE A 189 -17.36 4.72 -7.19
N VAL A 190 -16.52 5.32 -8.04
CA VAL A 190 -15.93 6.65 -7.76
C VAL A 190 -17.02 7.72 -7.66
N LYS A 191 -18.03 7.67 -8.50
CA LYS A 191 -19.10 8.64 -8.53
C LYS A 191 -20.03 8.56 -7.30
N ASP A 192 -20.30 7.34 -6.85
CA ASP A 192 -21.25 7.08 -5.77
C ASP A 192 -20.60 7.06 -4.38
N MET A 193 -19.25 7.07 -4.30
CA MET A 193 -18.57 7.06 -3.01
C MET A 193 -18.81 8.35 -2.22
N ALA A 194 -19.16 8.20 -0.93
CA ALA A 194 -19.46 9.31 -0.01
C ALA A 194 -18.21 9.99 0.58
N ILE A 195 -17.02 9.70 0.05
CA ILE A 195 -15.73 10.18 0.54
C ILE A 195 -14.98 10.96 -0.55
N GLU A 196 -14.03 11.77 -0.14
CA GLU A 196 -13.20 12.53 -1.08
C GLU A 196 -12.37 11.62 -1.99
N VAL A 197 -12.40 11.88 -3.30
CA VAL A 197 -11.56 11.19 -4.30
C VAL A 197 -10.10 11.52 -4.05
N THR A 198 -9.25 10.51 -3.88
CA THR A 198 -7.81 10.67 -3.62
C THR A 198 -6.99 10.58 -4.90
N ASP A 199 -5.75 11.07 -4.87
CA ASP A 199 -4.83 11.03 -6.01
C ASP A 199 -4.51 9.59 -6.44
N SER A 200 -4.48 8.64 -5.48
CA SER A 200 -4.32 7.21 -5.77
C SER A 200 -5.52 6.64 -6.55
N ILE A 201 -6.74 7.04 -6.22
CA ILE A 201 -7.96 6.64 -6.94
C ILE A 201 -7.93 7.23 -8.36
N ILE A 202 -7.62 8.52 -8.49
CA ILE A 202 -7.49 9.20 -9.78
C ILE A 202 -6.43 8.48 -10.64
N GLY A 203 -5.24 8.27 -10.06
CA GLY A 203 -4.13 7.61 -10.75
C GLY A 203 -4.48 6.21 -11.24
N ALA A 204 -5.11 5.38 -10.41
CA ALA A 204 -5.54 4.03 -10.78
C ALA A 204 -6.56 4.05 -11.93
N PHE A 205 -7.57 4.92 -11.84
CA PHE A 205 -8.61 5.01 -12.86
C PHE A 205 -8.06 5.46 -14.22
N PHE A 206 -7.30 6.56 -14.26
CA PHE A 206 -6.72 7.04 -15.51
C PHE A 206 -5.65 6.10 -16.09
N SER A 207 -4.91 5.38 -15.24
CA SER A 207 -4.00 4.33 -15.69
C SER A 207 -4.77 3.19 -16.38
N GLY A 208 -5.89 2.76 -15.82
CA GLY A 208 -6.79 1.79 -16.45
C GLY A 208 -7.34 2.30 -17.79
N CYS A 209 -7.83 3.53 -17.83
CA CYS A 209 -8.32 4.15 -19.07
C CYS A 209 -7.25 4.16 -20.17
N LYS A 210 -5.99 4.46 -19.81
CA LYS A 210 -4.88 4.42 -20.77
C LYS A 210 -4.59 3.01 -21.27
N VAL A 211 -4.56 2.01 -20.38
CA VAL A 211 -4.25 0.60 -20.74
C VAL A 211 -5.32 0.02 -21.68
N TYR A 212 -6.59 0.32 -21.42
CA TYR A 212 -7.72 -0.22 -22.18
C TYR A 212 -8.27 0.73 -23.24
N ALA A 213 -7.54 1.82 -23.56
CA ALA A 213 -7.92 2.82 -24.56
C ALA A 213 -9.34 3.39 -24.36
N ARG A 214 -9.75 3.60 -23.09
CA ARG A 214 -11.08 4.13 -22.73
C ARG A 214 -11.02 5.64 -22.49
N ARG A 215 -10.72 6.37 -23.55
CA ARG A 215 -10.70 7.83 -23.59
C ARG A 215 -12.04 8.45 -23.15
N ASP A 216 -13.14 7.87 -23.60
CA ASP A 216 -14.50 8.28 -23.28
C ASP A 216 -14.73 8.39 -21.75
N LEU A 217 -14.30 7.39 -21.01
CA LEU A 217 -14.38 7.37 -19.55
C LEU A 217 -13.39 8.34 -18.88
N ALA A 218 -12.19 8.48 -19.45
CA ALA A 218 -11.20 9.43 -18.94
C ALA A 218 -11.71 10.89 -19.06
N GLU A 219 -12.28 11.28 -20.19
CA GLU A 219 -12.88 12.60 -20.40
C GLU A 219 -14.05 12.84 -19.45
N LYS A 220 -14.91 11.82 -19.26
CA LYS A 220 -16.06 11.90 -18.39
C LYS A 220 -15.63 12.10 -16.95
N MET A 221 -14.67 11.30 -16.46
CA MET A 221 -14.13 11.43 -15.11
C MET A 221 -13.44 12.78 -14.88
N ALA A 222 -12.67 13.26 -15.85
CA ALA A 222 -12.03 14.58 -15.74
C ALA A 222 -13.05 15.73 -15.62
N LYS A 223 -14.15 15.66 -16.36
CA LYS A 223 -15.27 16.63 -16.24
C LYS A 223 -15.91 16.57 -14.84
N ASP A 224 -16.16 15.37 -14.33
CA ASP A 224 -16.77 15.20 -13.00
C ASP A 224 -15.84 15.73 -11.89
N ILE A 225 -14.54 15.44 -11.96
CA ILE A 225 -13.54 15.96 -11.02
C ILE A 225 -13.51 17.50 -11.04
N LEU A 226 -13.61 18.11 -12.24
CA LEU A 226 -13.65 19.56 -12.40
C LEU A 226 -14.91 20.19 -11.80
N GLN A 227 -16.06 19.50 -11.88
CA GLN A 227 -17.32 19.96 -11.30
C GLN A 227 -17.35 19.82 -9.77
N MET A 228 -16.64 18.85 -9.22
CA MET A 228 -16.51 18.67 -7.77
C MET A 228 -15.64 19.74 -7.09
N ASP A 229 -15.15 20.74 -7.83
CA ASP A 229 -14.25 21.81 -7.36
C ASP A 229 -13.01 21.29 -6.59
N LEU A 230 -12.63 20.06 -6.88
CA LEU A 230 -11.42 19.47 -6.33
C LEU A 230 -10.22 20.20 -6.94
N LYS A 231 -9.43 20.88 -6.11
CA LYS A 231 -8.16 21.52 -6.51
C LYS A 231 -7.07 20.45 -6.80
N LYS A 232 -7.39 19.49 -7.67
CA LYS A 232 -6.56 18.32 -7.98
C LYS A 232 -6.17 18.34 -9.45
N PRO A 233 -4.93 18.74 -9.78
CA PRO A 233 -4.44 18.77 -11.15
C PRO A 233 -4.22 17.37 -11.76
N GLU A 234 -4.15 16.30 -10.93
CA GLU A 234 -3.72 14.97 -11.32
C GLU A 234 -4.62 14.39 -12.44
N GLY A 235 -5.94 14.57 -12.33
CA GLY A 235 -6.89 14.12 -13.35
C GLY A 235 -6.68 14.80 -14.71
N LEU A 236 -6.44 16.12 -14.70
CA LEU A 236 -6.15 16.89 -15.91
C LEU A 236 -4.78 16.56 -16.50
N VAL A 237 -3.78 16.36 -15.65
CA VAL A 237 -2.45 15.90 -16.08
C VAL A 237 -2.56 14.54 -16.76
N ALA A 238 -3.28 13.60 -16.17
CA ALA A 238 -3.49 12.26 -16.73
C ALA A 238 -4.23 12.32 -18.07
N LEU A 239 -5.30 13.11 -18.17
CA LEU A 239 -6.03 13.32 -19.42
C LEU A 239 -5.14 13.94 -20.50
N SER A 240 -4.35 14.98 -20.16
CA SER A 240 -3.37 15.58 -21.08
C SER A 240 -2.36 14.55 -21.59
N ASN A 241 -1.94 13.60 -20.74
CA ASN A 241 -1.01 12.53 -21.14
C ASN A 241 -1.68 11.48 -22.05
N ILE A 242 -2.99 11.20 -21.87
CA ILE A 242 -3.74 10.32 -22.77
C ILE A 242 -3.82 10.95 -24.16
N TYR A 243 -4.24 12.22 -24.28
CA TYR A 243 -4.27 12.93 -25.56
C TYR A 243 -2.89 13.00 -26.24
N ALA A 244 -1.83 13.24 -25.47
CA ALA A 244 -0.47 13.26 -26.01
C ALA A 244 -0.05 11.90 -26.59
N ALA A 245 -0.44 10.80 -25.95
CA ALA A 245 -0.15 9.45 -26.44
C ALA A 245 -0.90 9.12 -27.74
N GLU A 246 -2.05 9.75 -27.98
CA GLU A 246 -2.86 9.61 -29.19
C GLU A 246 -2.48 10.63 -30.28
N GLY A 247 -1.52 11.53 -30.01
CA GLY A 247 -1.08 12.58 -30.94
C GLY A 247 -2.03 13.76 -31.06
N GLU A 248 -3.01 13.89 -30.17
CA GLU A 248 -4.03 14.96 -30.20
C GLU A 248 -3.52 16.23 -29.49
N TRP A 249 -2.56 16.89 -30.08
CA TRP A 249 -1.87 18.04 -29.50
C TRP A 249 -2.76 19.25 -29.21
N GLU A 250 -3.80 19.47 -29.98
CA GLU A 250 -4.79 20.53 -29.74
C GLU A 250 -5.53 20.31 -28.41
N ASN A 251 -5.97 19.07 -28.15
CA ASN A 251 -6.60 18.70 -26.89
C ASN A 251 -5.64 18.77 -25.72
N VAL A 252 -4.37 18.43 -25.92
CA VAL A 252 -3.29 18.62 -24.91
C VAL A 252 -3.19 20.09 -24.52
N GLU A 253 -3.15 20.99 -25.52
CA GLU A 253 -3.05 22.44 -25.29
C GLU A 253 -4.27 22.98 -24.55
N ASN A 254 -5.47 22.57 -24.97
CA ASN A 254 -6.73 22.96 -24.33
C ASN A 254 -6.75 22.56 -22.84
N VAL A 255 -6.39 21.33 -22.50
CA VAL A 255 -6.33 20.85 -21.12
C VAL A 255 -5.29 21.64 -20.31
N ARG A 256 -4.11 21.90 -20.89
CA ARG A 256 -3.04 22.67 -20.21
C ARG A 256 -3.43 24.15 -19.99
N ASN A 257 -4.12 24.74 -20.92
CA ASN A 257 -4.66 26.10 -20.76
C ASN A 257 -5.71 26.13 -19.66
N MET A 258 -6.60 25.14 -19.60
CA MET A 258 -7.58 24.99 -18.53
C MET A 258 -6.90 24.86 -17.15
N MET A 259 -5.80 24.08 -17.06
CA MET A 259 -5.01 23.98 -15.83
C MET A 259 -4.43 25.33 -15.42
N LYS A 260 -3.85 26.10 -16.36
CA LYS A 260 -3.30 27.44 -16.08
C LYS A 260 -4.39 28.41 -15.59
N HIS A 261 -5.56 28.42 -16.21
CA HIS A 261 -6.69 29.28 -15.80
C HIS A 261 -7.19 28.96 -14.40
N LYS A 262 -7.10 27.70 -13.96
CA LYS A 262 -7.44 27.26 -12.61
C LYS A 262 -6.28 27.42 -11.59
N GLY A 263 -5.14 27.96 -12.02
CA GLY A 263 -3.96 28.15 -11.16
C GLY A 263 -3.22 26.87 -10.82
N PHE A 264 -3.42 25.80 -11.59
CA PHE A 264 -2.71 24.53 -11.41
C PHE A 264 -1.36 24.57 -12.14
N ASN A 265 -0.28 24.43 -11.39
CA ASN A 265 1.05 24.25 -11.96
C ASN A 265 1.43 22.78 -11.98
N LYS A 266 1.78 22.25 -13.16
CA LYS A 266 2.41 20.93 -13.28
C LYS A 266 3.78 21.00 -12.61
N MET A 267 4.00 20.24 -11.55
CA MET A 267 5.34 20.03 -11.02
C MET A 267 6.18 19.34 -12.10
N PRO A 268 7.38 19.86 -12.44
CA PRO A 268 8.28 19.16 -13.35
C PRO A 268 8.60 17.77 -12.80
N GLY A 269 8.54 16.75 -13.65
CA GLY A 269 9.05 15.43 -13.26
C GLY A 269 10.55 15.56 -13.01
N SER A 270 11.00 15.22 -11.80
CA SER A 270 12.42 15.09 -11.50
C SER A 270 12.85 13.66 -11.72
N SER A 271 13.66 13.39 -12.74
CA SER A 271 14.44 12.16 -12.81
C SER A 271 15.86 12.50 -12.33
N TRP A 272 16.30 11.81 -11.29
CA TRP A 272 17.71 11.81 -10.90
C TRP A 272 18.37 10.67 -11.68
N LEU A 273 19.28 11.03 -12.59
CA LEU A 273 20.21 10.11 -13.23
C LEU A 273 21.30 9.72 -12.23
#